data_855cabb20b851f57e69cd4c86545522b
#
_entry.id   855cabb20b851f57e69cd4c86545522b
#
_cell.length_a   1.000
_cell.length_b   1.000
_cell.length_c   1.000
_cell.angle_alpha   90.00
_cell.angle_beta   90.00
_cell.angle_gamma   90.00
#
_symmetry.space_group_name_H-M   'P 1'
#
loop_
_entity.id
_entity.type
_entity.pdbx_description
1 polymer ?
#
loop_
_entity_poly.entity_id
_entity_poly.type
_entity_poly.pdbx_seq_one_letter_code
_entity_poly.pdbx_strand_id
1 'polypeptide(L)'
;MIRLFLSLMMAMFATAVEANEINGPAKAVDSTVIEINGQRVMLFGIDSVMRKQNCTLGGKIWQCLAAAVRELEILVDQGPATCEMMGEPDVYGRLLARCTINSQSLNEQLVRRGYAVARPSETTDYVAAEAAARDEKVGLWRGQFMMPEKFRQAAGIFVERP
;
A
#
# COMPACT_ATOMS: atom_id res chain seq x y z
N MET A 1 33.75 28.73 -56.60
CA MET A 1 33.47 27.38 -56.07
C MET A 1 33.07 27.58 -54.61
N ILE A 2 31.79 27.72 -54.31
CA ILE A 2 31.25 27.94 -52.98
C ILE A 2 30.74 26.59 -52.44
N ARG A 3 31.41 26.05 -51.40
CA ARG A 3 30.97 24.82 -50.72
C ARG A 3 29.97 25.18 -49.64
N LEU A 4 28.71 24.83 -49.88
CA LEU A 4 27.60 24.94 -48.94
C LEU A 4 27.73 23.78 -47.92
N PHE A 5 28.07 24.09 -46.66
CA PHE A 5 27.97 23.11 -45.54
C PHE A 5 26.54 23.15 -45.00
N LEU A 6 25.76 22.10 -45.33
CA LEU A 6 24.46 21.89 -44.76
C LEU A 6 24.62 21.17 -43.40
N SER A 7 24.60 21.94 -42.29
CA SER A 7 24.59 21.36 -40.92
C SER A 7 23.21 20.77 -40.63
N LEU A 8 23.12 19.45 -40.61
CA LEU A 8 21.94 18.72 -40.20
C LEU A 8 21.86 18.73 -38.63
N MET A 9 21.03 19.60 -38.10
CA MET A 9 20.75 19.71 -36.68
C MET A 9 19.75 18.61 -36.30
N MET A 10 20.24 17.51 -35.76
CA MET A 10 19.45 16.37 -35.26
C MET A 10 18.85 16.75 -33.90
N ALA A 11 17.57 17.12 -33.91
CA ALA A 11 16.83 17.38 -32.66
C ALA A 11 16.59 16.05 -31.95
N MET A 12 17.28 15.84 -30.81
CA MET A 12 16.97 14.77 -29.87
C MET A 12 15.64 15.10 -29.16
N PHE A 13 14.58 14.45 -29.56
CA PHE A 13 13.36 14.41 -28.76
C PHE A 13 13.60 13.51 -27.55
N ALA A 14 13.88 14.11 -26.39
CA ALA A 14 13.82 13.39 -25.11
C ALA A 14 12.33 13.10 -24.83
N THR A 15 11.91 11.84 -25.00
CA THR A 15 10.62 11.38 -24.49
C THR A 15 10.70 11.43 -22.96
N ALA A 16 9.96 12.33 -22.34
CA ALA A 16 9.73 12.30 -20.90
C ALA A 16 9.00 10.98 -20.62
N VAL A 17 9.68 10.05 -19.97
CA VAL A 17 9.03 8.91 -19.30
C VAL A 17 8.26 9.54 -18.16
N GLU A 18 6.93 9.57 -18.25
CA GLU A 18 6.10 9.93 -17.09
C GLU A 18 6.50 8.99 -15.95
N ALA A 19 6.97 9.59 -14.86
CA ALA A 19 7.38 8.83 -13.69
C ALA A 19 6.11 8.24 -13.05
N ASN A 20 5.85 6.95 -13.31
CA ASN A 20 4.79 6.19 -12.66
C ASN A 20 5.15 5.88 -11.19
N GLU A 21 5.83 6.82 -10.53
CA GLU A 21 6.43 6.66 -9.21
C GLU A 21 6.29 7.95 -8.39
N ILE A 22 5.96 7.81 -7.12
CA ILE A 22 6.02 8.87 -6.13
C ILE A 22 6.99 8.49 -5.01
N ASN A 23 7.85 9.41 -4.60
CA ASN A 23 8.82 9.18 -3.53
C ASN A 23 8.88 10.37 -2.55
N GLY A 24 9.26 10.07 -1.32
CA GLY A 24 9.43 11.06 -0.27
C GLY A 24 9.13 10.55 1.13
N PRO A 25 9.26 11.42 2.14
CA PRO A 25 8.81 11.11 3.49
C PRO A 25 7.33 10.73 3.49
N ALA A 26 7.02 9.60 4.11
CA ALA A 26 5.65 9.09 4.19
C ALA A 26 5.08 9.24 5.60
N LYS A 27 3.76 9.42 5.69
CA LYS A 27 3.02 9.45 6.95
C LYS A 27 1.86 8.47 6.87
N ALA A 28 1.67 7.64 7.88
CA ALA A 28 0.50 6.78 7.99
C ALA A 28 -0.78 7.61 8.19
N VAL A 29 -1.81 7.34 7.38
CA VAL A 29 -3.11 8.02 7.45
C VAL A 29 -4.21 7.07 7.90
N ASP A 30 -4.11 5.81 7.50
CA ASP A 30 -5.01 4.71 7.91
C ASP A 30 -4.21 3.41 7.87
N SER A 31 -4.81 2.27 8.20
CA SER A 31 -4.15 0.96 8.30
C SER A 31 -3.45 0.49 7.00
N THR A 32 -3.86 1.01 5.84
CA THR A 32 -3.26 0.69 4.52
C THR A 32 -3.11 1.92 3.63
N VAL A 33 -3.17 3.12 4.20
CA VAL A 33 -3.04 4.38 3.46
C VAL A 33 -1.93 5.21 4.06
N ILE A 34 -1.00 5.65 3.21
CA ILE A 34 0.05 6.62 3.55
C ILE A 34 -0.17 7.92 2.78
N GLU A 35 0.45 8.98 3.23
CA GLU A 35 0.52 10.27 2.53
C GLU A 35 1.98 10.59 2.21
N ILE A 36 2.26 10.94 0.95
CA ILE A 36 3.57 11.38 0.46
C ILE A 36 3.35 12.69 -0.29
N ASN A 37 4.02 13.77 0.11
CA ASN A 37 3.93 15.09 -0.54
C ASN A 37 2.47 15.60 -0.68
N GLY A 38 1.59 15.29 0.30
CA GLY A 38 0.17 15.65 0.27
C GLY A 38 -0.71 14.72 -0.58
N GLN A 39 -0.13 13.75 -1.27
CA GLN A 39 -0.86 12.76 -2.06
C GLN A 39 -1.13 11.50 -1.23
N ARG A 40 -2.39 11.05 -1.19
CA ARG A 40 -2.77 9.80 -0.53
C ARG A 40 -2.49 8.61 -1.42
N VAL A 41 -1.77 7.64 -0.86
CA VAL A 41 -1.36 6.40 -1.51
C VAL A 41 -1.94 5.24 -0.73
N MET A 42 -2.74 4.41 -1.38
CA MET A 42 -3.27 3.17 -0.83
C MET A 42 -2.36 2.00 -1.26
N LEU A 43 -1.99 1.16 -0.31
CA LEU A 43 -1.10 0.04 -0.55
C LEU A 43 -1.82 -1.05 -1.37
N PHE A 44 -1.29 -1.34 -2.57
CA PHE A 44 -1.82 -2.32 -3.51
C PHE A 44 -1.68 -3.76 -3.01
N GLY A 45 -2.65 -4.61 -3.32
CA GLY A 45 -2.59 -6.05 -3.08
C GLY A 45 -2.80 -6.46 -1.63
N ILE A 46 -3.09 -5.51 -0.74
CA ILE A 46 -3.35 -5.77 0.68
C ILE A 46 -4.60 -5.06 1.18
N ASP A 47 -5.10 -5.53 2.31
CA ASP A 47 -6.24 -4.96 3.03
C ASP A 47 -6.02 -5.03 4.54
N SER A 48 -6.76 -4.28 5.33
CA SER A 48 -6.66 -4.35 6.79
C SER A 48 -7.98 -4.04 7.47
N VAL A 49 -8.01 -4.24 8.77
CA VAL A 49 -9.14 -3.88 9.63
C VAL A 49 -9.45 -2.40 9.51
N MET A 50 -10.73 -2.06 9.59
CA MET A 50 -11.21 -0.71 9.37
C MET A 50 -12.01 -0.17 10.56
N ARG A 51 -12.39 1.09 10.47
CA ARG A 51 -13.21 1.76 11.51
C ARG A 51 -14.48 0.98 11.79
N LYS A 52 -14.88 0.91 13.08
CA LYS A 52 -16.02 0.18 13.58
C LYS A 52 -15.90 -1.36 13.51
N GLN A 53 -14.79 -1.89 13.03
CA GLN A 53 -14.51 -3.31 13.07
C GLN A 53 -14.00 -3.70 14.45
N ASN A 54 -14.66 -4.66 15.09
CA ASN A 54 -14.23 -5.18 16.38
C ASN A 54 -13.26 -6.36 16.19
N CYS A 55 -12.19 -6.36 17.00
CA CYS A 55 -11.30 -7.50 17.15
C CYS A 55 -11.32 -7.97 18.61
N THR A 56 -11.10 -9.27 18.84
CA THR A 56 -11.02 -9.82 20.19
C THR A 56 -9.67 -10.51 20.41
N LEU A 57 -9.13 -10.36 21.58
CA LEU A 57 -7.92 -11.03 22.04
C LEU A 57 -8.17 -11.57 23.45
N GLY A 58 -8.08 -12.89 23.64
CA GLY A 58 -8.39 -13.51 24.92
C GLY A 58 -9.84 -13.25 25.38
N GLY A 59 -10.79 -13.16 24.44
CA GLY A 59 -12.20 -12.88 24.72
C GLY A 59 -12.53 -11.42 25.01
N LYS A 60 -11.56 -10.51 24.97
CA LYS A 60 -11.76 -9.06 25.20
C LYS A 60 -11.61 -8.29 23.90
N ILE A 61 -12.42 -7.23 23.73
CA ILE A 61 -12.27 -6.29 22.60
C ILE A 61 -10.94 -5.54 22.75
N TRP A 62 -10.20 -5.44 21.64
CA TRP A 62 -8.97 -4.65 21.57
C TRP A 62 -8.94 -3.75 20.33
N GLN A 63 -8.11 -2.71 20.39
CA GLN A 63 -8.03 -1.65 19.39
C GLN A 63 -7.15 -2.07 18.18
N CYS A 64 -7.62 -3.05 17.42
CA CYS A 64 -6.85 -3.64 16.32
C CYS A 64 -6.54 -2.65 15.19
N LEU A 65 -7.46 -1.72 14.87
CA LEU A 65 -7.19 -0.67 13.89
C LEU A 65 -6.05 0.26 14.35
N ALA A 66 -6.11 0.72 15.60
CA ALA A 66 -5.05 1.58 16.14
C ALA A 66 -3.69 0.86 16.12
N ALA A 67 -3.68 -0.45 16.43
CA ALA A 67 -2.46 -1.26 16.36
C ALA A 67 -1.93 -1.40 14.92
N ALA A 68 -2.82 -1.58 13.92
CA ALA A 68 -2.42 -1.66 12.52
C ALA A 68 -1.88 -0.31 11.98
N VAL A 69 -2.53 0.81 12.34
CA VAL A 69 -2.02 2.15 12.00
C VAL A 69 -0.67 2.39 12.65
N ARG A 70 -0.52 2.04 13.93
CA ARG A 70 0.75 2.20 14.65
C ARG A 70 1.88 1.39 14.03
N GLU A 71 1.61 0.18 13.57
CA GLU A 71 2.62 -0.63 12.87
C GLU A 71 3.03 0.01 11.54
N LEU A 72 2.06 0.55 10.79
CA LEU A 72 2.38 1.28 9.57
C LEU A 72 3.21 2.54 9.87
N GLU A 73 2.92 3.29 10.95
CA GLU A 73 3.76 4.41 11.41
C GLU A 73 5.20 3.97 11.66
N ILE A 74 5.40 2.87 12.42
CA ILE A 74 6.74 2.32 12.70
C ILE A 74 7.49 1.96 11.41
N LEU A 75 6.78 1.45 10.40
CA LEU A 75 7.40 1.09 9.13
C LEU A 75 7.79 2.33 8.31
N VAL A 76 6.91 3.34 8.21
CA VAL A 76 7.20 4.56 7.42
C VAL A 76 8.23 5.47 8.08
N ASP A 77 8.39 5.39 9.39
CA ASP A 77 9.43 6.13 10.12
C ASP A 77 10.86 5.63 9.84
N GLN A 78 11.02 4.47 9.17
CA GLN A 78 12.33 3.90 8.87
C GLN A 78 13.07 4.62 7.73
N GLY A 79 12.37 5.43 6.93
CA GLY A 79 12.97 6.17 5.81
C GLY A 79 11.95 6.63 4.78
N PRO A 80 12.40 7.32 3.75
CA PRO A 80 11.52 7.75 2.66
C PRO A 80 10.95 6.53 1.92
N ALA A 81 9.69 6.64 1.55
CA ALA A 81 9.03 5.64 0.72
C ALA A 81 9.23 5.95 -0.77
N THR A 82 9.35 4.90 -1.56
CA THR A 82 9.29 4.91 -3.02
C THR A 82 8.11 4.03 -3.42
N CYS A 83 7.15 4.59 -4.13
CA CYS A 83 5.89 3.92 -4.48
C CYS A 83 5.68 3.92 -5.99
N GLU A 84 5.61 2.73 -6.59
CA GLU A 84 5.23 2.49 -7.98
C GLU A 84 3.70 2.43 -8.08
N MET A 85 3.11 3.28 -8.93
CA MET A 85 1.66 3.34 -9.11
C MET A 85 1.13 2.18 -9.93
N MET A 86 0.00 1.61 -9.50
CA MET A 86 -0.65 0.42 -10.06
C MET A 86 -1.98 0.79 -10.73
N GLY A 87 -1.94 1.69 -11.69
CA GLY A 87 -3.12 2.15 -12.44
C GLY A 87 -3.57 3.56 -12.07
N GLU A 88 -4.82 3.88 -12.42
CA GLU A 88 -5.40 5.20 -12.19
C GLU A 88 -5.79 5.41 -10.71
N PRO A 89 -5.86 6.65 -10.23
CA PRO A 89 -6.40 6.95 -8.91
C PRO A 89 -7.84 6.45 -8.74
N ASP A 90 -8.18 6.06 -7.52
CA ASP A 90 -9.56 5.69 -7.20
C ASP A 90 -10.51 6.91 -7.20
N VAL A 91 -11.81 6.66 -7.00
CA VAL A 91 -12.85 7.71 -6.97
C VAL A 91 -12.67 8.76 -5.87
N TYR A 92 -11.78 8.52 -4.92
CA TYR A 92 -11.39 9.46 -3.86
C TYR A 92 -10.05 10.16 -4.14
N GLY A 93 -9.47 9.97 -5.34
CA GLY A 93 -8.18 10.53 -5.73
C GLY A 93 -6.97 9.89 -5.02
N ARG A 94 -7.12 8.67 -4.46
CA ARG A 94 -6.01 7.93 -3.86
C ARG A 94 -5.29 7.14 -4.94
N LEU A 95 -3.96 7.26 -4.96
CA LEU A 95 -3.12 6.42 -5.81
C LEU A 95 -3.08 5.01 -5.22
N LEU A 96 -3.12 4.00 -6.08
CA LEU A 96 -2.92 2.61 -5.68
C LEU A 96 -1.49 2.22 -6.03
N ALA A 97 -0.66 1.78 -5.07
CA ALA A 97 0.76 1.60 -5.33
C ALA A 97 1.41 0.44 -4.55
N ARG A 98 2.51 -0.05 -5.12
CA ARG A 98 3.51 -0.88 -4.43
C ARG A 98 4.57 0.02 -3.87
N CYS A 99 4.76 0.00 -2.56
CA CYS A 99 5.71 0.88 -1.88
C CYS A 99 6.87 0.10 -1.28
N THR A 100 8.04 0.70 -1.30
CA THR A 100 9.24 0.20 -0.63
C THR A 100 9.81 1.26 0.30
N ILE A 101 10.45 0.80 1.39
CA ILE A 101 11.26 1.62 2.29
C ILE A 101 12.56 0.86 2.51
N ASN A 102 13.71 1.52 2.32
CA ASN A 102 15.02 0.89 2.39
C ASN A 102 15.10 -0.39 1.52
N SER A 103 14.54 -0.35 0.31
CA SER A 103 14.48 -1.47 -0.65
C SER A 103 13.66 -2.68 -0.17
N GLN A 104 12.89 -2.56 0.91
CA GLN A 104 12.00 -3.61 1.39
C GLN A 104 10.55 -3.25 1.10
N SER A 105 9.76 -4.22 0.64
CA SER A 105 8.33 -4.00 0.36
C SER A 105 7.57 -3.63 1.63
N LEU A 106 7.03 -2.41 1.70
CA LEU A 106 6.18 -1.95 2.79
C LEU A 106 4.88 -2.77 2.87
N ASN A 107 4.30 -3.07 1.70
CA ASN A 107 3.08 -3.87 1.59
C ASN A 107 3.28 -5.26 2.19
N GLU A 108 4.35 -5.96 1.81
CA GLU A 108 4.67 -7.29 2.30
C GLU A 108 5.00 -7.28 3.81
N GLN A 109 5.78 -6.32 4.27
CA GLN A 109 6.11 -6.22 5.69
C GLN A 109 4.87 -6.06 6.57
N LEU A 110 3.91 -5.24 6.15
CA LEU A 110 2.68 -5.05 6.91
C LEU A 110 1.86 -6.34 7.00
N VAL A 111 1.80 -7.13 5.91
CA VAL A 111 1.16 -8.45 5.89
C VAL A 111 1.95 -9.45 6.73
N ARG A 112 3.27 -9.52 6.56
CA ARG A 112 4.14 -10.47 7.30
C ARG A 112 4.11 -10.24 8.81
N ARG A 113 3.96 -9.01 9.26
CA ARG A 113 3.78 -8.64 10.67
C ARG A 113 2.33 -8.84 11.16
N GLY A 114 1.43 -9.26 10.27
CA GLY A 114 0.04 -9.63 10.57
C GLY A 114 -0.90 -8.44 10.78
N TYR A 115 -0.56 -7.24 10.33
CA TYR A 115 -1.42 -6.06 10.44
C TYR A 115 -2.17 -5.71 9.16
N ALA A 116 -1.92 -6.47 8.09
CA ALA A 116 -2.73 -6.51 6.89
C ALA A 116 -2.94 -7.95 6.43
N VAL A 117 -3.86 -8.15 5.51
CA VAL A 117 -4.15 -9.41 4.83
C VAL A 117 -3.89 -9.26 3.34
N ALA A 118 -3.51 -10.34 2.66
CA ALA A 118 -3.35 -10.36 1.22
C ALA A 118 -4.71 -10.19 0.51
N ARG A 119 -4.69 -9.60 -0.68
CA ARG A 119 -5.83 -9.55 -1.61
C ARG A 119 -5.50 -10.33 -2.89
N PRO A 120 -5.74 -11.64 -2.92
CA PRO A 120 -5.39 -12.48 -4.08
C PRO A 120 -6.12 -12.09 -5.38
N SER A 121 -7.22 -11.33 -5.29
CA SER A 121 -7.91 -10.76 -6.45
C SER A 121 -7.12 -9.65 -7.16
N GLU A 122 -6.18 -9.00 -6.46
CA GLU A 122 -5.30 -7.97 -7.04
C GLU A 122 -3.92 -8.54 -7.37
N THR A 123 -3.31 -9.31 -6.45
CA THR A 123 -2.02 -10.00 -6.65
C THR A 123 -1.85 -11.13 -5.64
N THR A 124 -1.12 -12.17 -6.02
CA THR A 124 -0.77 -13.29 -5.13
C THR A 124 0.55 -13.08 -4.37
N ASP A 125 1.25 -11.98 -4.59
CA ASP A 125 2.61 -11.72 -4.06
C ASP A 125 2.69 -11.81 -2.54
N TYR A 126 1.61 -11.47 -1.83
CA TYR A 126 1.62 -11.38 -0.35
C TYR A 126 0.96 -12.59 0.33
N VAL A 127 0.51 -13.60 -0.42
CA VAL A 127 -0.18 -14.79 0.13
C VAL A 127 0.74 -15.59 1.05
N ALA A 128 2.00 -15.76 0.67
CA ALA A 128 2.98 -16.47 1.50
C ALA A 128 3.30 -15.71 2.80
N ALA A 129 3.40 -14.38 2.73
CA ALA A 129 3.60 -13.54 3.91
C ALA A 129 2.41 -13.62 4.88
N GLU A 130 1.17 -13.64 4.36
CA GLU A 130 -0.03 -13.84 5.18
C GLU A 130 -0.04 -15.22 5.84
N ALA A 131 0.27 -16.29 5.09
CA ALA A 131 0.31 -17.63 5.64
C ALA A 131 1.30 -17.72 6.81
N ALA A 132 2.51 -17.17 6.65
CA ALA A 132 3.50 -17.11 7.71
C ALA A 132 3.03 -16.31 8.93
N ALA A 133 2.40 -15.14 8.73
CA ALA A 133 1.86 -14.34 9.83
C ALA A 133 0.77 -15.08 10.61
N ARG A 134 -0.06 -15.85 9.88
CA ARG A 134 -1.14 -16.66 10.45
C ARG A 134 -0.61 -17.82 11.27
N ASP A 135 0.38 -18.54 10.76
CA ASP A 135 1.01 -19.68 11.43
C ASP A 135 1.74 -19.25 12.70
N GLU A 136 2.44 -18.10 12.66
CA GLU A 136 3.15 -17.51 13.80
C GLU A 136 2.21 -16.78 14.78
N LYS A 137 0.94 -16.62 14.41
CA LYS A 137 -0.08 -15.91 15.22
C LYS A 137 0.38 -14.49 15.60
N VAL A 138 0.91 -13.73 14.66
CA VAL A 138 1.35 -12.33 14.90
C VAL A 138 0.28 -11.31 14.52
N GLY A 139 0.41 -10.08 15.00
CA GLY A 139 -0.48 -8.98 14.69
C GLY A 139 -1.96 -9.29 14.98
N LEU A 140 -2.82 -9.16 13.99
CA LEU A 140 -4.26 -9.47 14.04
C LEU A 140 -4.52 -10.97 14.30
N TRP A 141 -3.63 -11.83 13.82
CA TRP A 141 -3.74 -13.30 13.94
C TRP A 141 -3.57 -13.85 15.35
N ARG A 142 -3.16 -13.00 16.31
CA ARG A 142 -3.13 -13.36 17.75
C ARG A 142 -4.53 -13.54 18.35
N GLY A 143 -5.51 -12.92 17.71
CA GLY A 143 -6.89 -12.89 18.19
C GLY A 143 -7.88 -13.30 17.10
N GLN A 144 -9.12 -12.85 17.26
CA GLN A 144 -10.17 -13.06 16.28
C GLN A 144 -10.58 -11.73 15.68
N PHE A 145 -10.74 -11.70 14.37
CA PHE A 145 -11.25 -10.58 13.62
C PHE A 145 -12.00 -11.08 12.38
N MET A 146 -12.96 -10.32 11.92
CA MET A 146 -13.58 -10.60 10.62
C MET A 146 -12.62 -10.20 9.50
N MET A 147 -12.51 -11.01 8.44
CA MET A 147 -11.72 -10.61 7.26
C MET A 147 -12.26 -9.28 6.71
N PRO A 148 -11.38 -8.32 6.37
CA PRO A 148 -11.80 -6.96 5.97
C PRO A 148 -12.81 -6.94 4.83
N GLU A 149 -12.65 -7.81 3.83
CA GLU A 149 -13.60 -7.95 2.73
C GLU A 149 -15.00 -8.36 3.21
N LYS A 150 -15.07 -9.38 4.09
CA LYS A 150 -16.34 -9.83 4.68
C LYS A 150 -16.98 -8.77 5.54
N PHE A 151 -16.18 -7.99 6.26
CA PHE A 151 -16.67 -6.88 7.05
C PHE A 151 -17.30 -5.80 6.16
N ARG A 152 -16.66 -5.41 5.04
CA ARG A 152 -17.24 -4.47 4.08
C ARG A 152 -18.56 -4.96 3.52
N GLN A 153 -18.62 -6.22 3.09
CA GLN A 153 -19.87 -6.82 2.58
C GLN A 153 -20.98 -6.77 3.61
N ALA A 154 -20.70 -7.14 4.86
CA ALA A 154 -21.68 -7.12 5.96
C ALA A 154 -22.12 -5.70 6.34
N ALA A 155 -21.22 -4.72 6.20
CA ALA A 155 -21.50 -3.31 6.52
C ALA A 155 -22.10 -2.53 5.34
N GLY A 156 -22.31 -3.16 4.17
CA GLY A 156 -22.79 -2.48 2.96
C GLY A 156 -21.80 -1.45 2.40
N ILE A 157 -20.52 -1.61 2.68
CA ILE A 157 -19.46 -0.71 2.21
C ILE A 157 -18.93 -1.26 0.89
N PHE A 158 -19.36 -0.69 -0.22
CA PHE A 158 -18.85 -1.02 -1.54
C PHE A 158 -17.74 -0.04 -1.89
N VAL A 159 -16.50 -0.52 -1.89
CA VAL A 159 -15.34 0.23 -2.36
C VAL A 159 -14.91 -0.44 -3.66
N GLU A 160 -15.27 0.16 -4.78
CA GLU A 160 -14.63 -0.20 -6.04
C GLU A 160 -13.19 0.30 -5.99
N ARG A 161 -12.25 -0.62 -6.14
CA ARG A 161 -10.87 -0.29 -6.45
C ARG A 161 -10.71 -0.41 -7.96
N PRO A 162 -9.97 0.49 -8.58
CA PRO A 162 -9.73 0.44 -10.02
C PRO A 162 -9.04 -0.86 -10.44
#